data_4a4c98dbdc3cdf2f2b52098e38dfaaf0
#
_entry.id   4a4c98dbdc3cdf2f2b52098e38dfaaf0
#
_cell.length_a   1.000
_cell.length_b   1.000
_cell.length_c   1.000
_cell.angle_alpha   90.00
_cell.angle_beta   90.00
_cell.angle_gamma   90.00
#
_symmetry.space_group_name_H-M   'P 1'
#
loop_
_entity.id
_entity.type
_entity.pdbx_description
1 polymer ?
#
loop_
_entity_poly.entity_id
_entity_poly.type
_entity_poly.pdbx_seq_one_letter_code
_entity_poly.pdbx_strand_id
1 'polypeptide(L)'
;MNVVEGATLSPVWLLELSNTWRQTLTVTSKSYNLNTPEEAEKLKVGTGPFELVDWAVDDYAELRAVDGAHYRATAGVDTMRLIAMGDAQVKVAAFKTGEVDIVNLGSQYIAGAVAAIPGSYIQKLGEGSTLHMYMGGNFWQQTHPITGDQLYPREGLLVDSDHPWIGDPYADGCDPDNLFATVPPEKPACENMENARLVRHALAMSIDRDAINEIVGLGNTPPAHTFTGFSQANPEWKDDWFIKYDPEAAKANLAKAGVPDGFKMKAWVVADASSLPPDIAEAAVQFWVDELGLEVELESTNYAARRPSLIGRSIEIPFHHHMNAGYADEPKGRLVSASKGGANRGIELPNPVLDKTYLANLKEGDAATRIANNVWMEDYMSYWMLNVPMVYKTALVAVNGRVTGWDPYTETFGNHNSFETIVLK
;
A
#
# COMPACT_ATOMS: atom_id res chain seq x y z
N MET A 1 -7.39 -28.10 11.82
CA MET A 1 -6.22 -27.53 11.14
C MET A 1 -5.01 -28.34 11.57
N ASN A 2 -4.29 -28.95 10.63
CA ASN A 2 -3.07 -29.69 10.94
C ASN A 2 -1.89 -28.72 10.81
N VAL A 3 -1.18 -28.48 11.92
CA VAL A 3 0.06 -27.73 11.92
C VAL A 3 1.20 -28.69 11.71
N VAL A 4 2.10 -28.40 10.78
CA VAL A 4 3.29 -29.24 10.55
C VAL A 4 4.19 -29.11 11.78
N GLU A 5 4.63 -30.27 12.32
CA GLU A 5 5.53 -30.31 13.47
C GLU A 5 6.80 -29.52 13.15
N GLY A 6 7.19 -28.63 14.07
CA GLY A 6 8.35 -27.72 13.89
C GLY A 6 8.05 -26.43 13.09
N ALA A 7 6.85 -26.23 12.55
CA ALA A 7 6.48 -24.98 11.92
C ALA A 7 6.26 -23.87 12.98
N THR A 8 6.87 -22.70 12.73
CA THR A 8 6.63 -21.52 13.55
C THR A 8 5.47 -20.75 12.95
N LEU A 9 4.41 -20.55 13.73
CA LEU A 9 3.30 -19.69 13.34
C LEU A 9 3.62 -18.24 13.76
N SER A 10 3.37 -17.30 12.87
CA SER A 10 3.40 -15.88 13.23
C SER A 10 2.41 -15.64 14.38
N PRO A 11 2.77 -14.87 15.42
CA PRO A 11 1.86 -14.53 16.52
C PRO A 11 0.60 -13.81 16.06
N VAL A 12 0.64 -13.19 14.90
CA VAL A 12 -0.50 -12.48 14.28
C VAL A 12 -1.19 -13.32 13.20
N TRP A 13 -1.00 -14.63 13.21
CA TRP A 13 -1.56 -15.54 12.21
C TRP A 13 -3.09 -15.42 12.04
N LEU A 14 -3.83 -15.09 13.10
CA LEU A 14 -5.27 -14.87 13.01
C LEU A 14 -5.62 -13.66 12.16
N LEU A 15 -4.85 -12.57 12.28
CA LEU A 15 -5.01 -11.39 11.43
C LEU A 15 -4.66 -11.71 9.97
N GLU A 16 -3.58 -12.45 9.74
CA GLU A 16 -3.22 -12.91 8.40
C GLU A 16 -4.29 -13.83 7.80
N LEU A 17 -4.92 -14.67 8.60
CA LEU A 17 -5.99 -15.55 8.17
C LEU A 17 -7.31 -14.83 7.92
N SER A 18 -7.57 -13.76 8.67
CA SER A 18 -8.79 -12.96 8.53
C SER A 18 -8.67 -11.86 7.45
N ASN A 19 -7.47 -11.65 6.91
CA ASN A 19 -7.25 -10.61 5.92
C ASN A 19 -7.93 -10.98 4.58
N THR A 20 -9.02 -10.30 4.28
CA THR A 20 -9.86 -10.53 3.10
C THR A 20 -9.11 -10.34 1.78
N TRP A 21 -8.09 -9.48 1.76
CA TRP A 21 -7.32 -9.20 0.55
C TRP A 21 -6.49 -10.39 0.07
N ARG A 22 -5.96 -11.19 1.00
CA ARG A 22 -5.09 -12.32 0.63
C ARG A 22 -5.83 -13.61 0.39
N GLN A 23 -7.09 -13.70 0.85
CA GLN A 23 -7.88 -14.93 0.78
C GLN A 23 -7.09 -16.19 1.21
N THR A 24 -6.18 -16.00 2.18
CA THR A 24 -5.21 -17.02 2.59
C THR A 24 -5.86 -18.20 3.30
N LEU A 25 -7.08 -18.00 3.81
CA LEU A 25 -7.91 -19.09 4.32
C LEU A 25 -9.34 -18.96 3.81
N THR A 26 -9.54 -19.35 2.59
CA THR A 26 -10.88 -19.66 2.11
C THR A 26 -11.25 -21.05 2.64
N VAL A 27 -12.32 -21.15 3.42
CA VAL A 27 -12.87 -22.44 3.81
C VAL A 27 -13.65 -22.96 2.62
N THR A 28 -13.08 -23.94 1.93
CA THR A 28 -13.72 -24.62 0.81
C THR A 28 -14.15 -26.02 1.21
N SER A 29 -15.15 -26.58 0.49
CA SER A 29 -15.57 -27.95 0.74
C SER A 29 -14.44 -28.95 0.44
N LYS A 30 -14.45 -30.10 1.12
CA LYS A 30 -13.49 -31.16 0.86
C LYS A 30 -13.54 -31.62 -0.61
N SER A 31 -14.75 -31.71 -1.18
CA SER A 31 -14.93 -32.05 -2.59
C SER A 31 -14.31 -31.05 -3.55
N TYR A 32 -14.40 -29.77 -3.26
CA TYR A 32 -13.74 -28.71 -4.03
C TYR A 32 -12.22 -28.94 -4.10
N ASN A 33 -11.60 -29.23 -2.96
CA ASN A 33 -10.15 -29.41 -2.88
C ASN A 33 -9.65 -30.74 -3.50
N LEU A 34 -10.51 -31.68 -3.74
CA LEU A 34 -10.21 -32.99 -4.36
C LEU A 34 -10.42 -32.99 -5.86
N ASN A 35 -11.10 -32.00 -6.42
CA ASN A 35 -11.37 -31.90 -7.84
C ASN A 35 -10.16 -31.32 -8.60
N THR A 36 -10.17 -31.53 -9.93
CA THR A 36 -9.20 -30.83 -10.79
C THR A 36 -9.43 -29.31 -10.73
N PRO A 37 -8.39 -28.46 -11.05
CA PRO A 37 -8.58 -27.02 -11.09
C PRO A 37 -9.76 -26.57 -11.95
N GLU A 38 -9.99 -27.23 -13.11
CA GLU A 38 -11.10 -26.89 -14.01
C GLU A 38 -12.47 -27.22 -13.41
N GLU A 39 -12.57 -28.33 -12.68
CA GLU A 39 -13.80 -28.72 -11.99
C GLU A 39 -14.04 -27.84 -10.75
N ALA A 40 -12.99 -27.55 -10.00
CA ALA A 40 -13.04 -26.65 -8.85
C ALA A 40 -13.49 -25.24 -9.26
N GLU A 41 -13.04 -24.74 -10.40
CA GLU A 41 -13.45 -23.45 -10.94
C GLU A 41 -14.94 -23.37 -11.25
N LYS A 42 -15.55 -24.47 -11.70
CA LYS A 42 -16.99 -24.54 -11.99
C LYS A 42 -17.87 -24.63 -10.74
N LEU A 43 -17.37 -25.23 -9.67
CA LEU A 43 -18.18 -25.49 -8.48
C LEU A 43 -18.50 -24.21 -7.68
N LYS A 44 -17.58 -23.22 -7.63
CA LYS A 44 -17.74 -21.95 -6.90
C LYS A 44 -18.37 -22.11 -5.50
N VAL A 45 -17.99 -23.15 -4.77
CA VAL A 45 -18.59 -23.53 -3.49
C VAL A 45 -17.85 -22.82 -2.34
N GLY A 46 -18.58 -22.07 -1.56
CA GLY A 46 -18.10 -21.39 -0.35
C GLY A 46 -18.96 -21.65 0.87
N THR A 47 -18.65 -20.98 1.98
CA THR A 47 -19.39 -21.05 3.24
C THR A 47 -20.03 -19.70 3.61
N GLY A 48 -20.14 -18.79 2.65
CA GLY A 48 -20.75 -17.49 2.82
C GLY A 48 -22.29 -17.53 2.80
N PRO A 49 -22.94 -16.42 3.19
CA PRO A 49 -24.40 -16.31 3.19
C PRO A 49 -25.03 -16.14 1.80
N PHE A 50 -24.20 -16.09 0.76
CA PHE A 50 -24.62 -16.01 -0.64
C PHE A 50 -23.98 -17.09 -1.48
N GLU A 51 -24.69 -17.57 -2.47
CA GLU A 51 -24.19 -18.47 -3.51
C GLU A 51 -24.06 -17.73 -4.85
N LEU A 52 -23.03 -18.06 -5.63
CA LEU A 52 -22.83 -17.51 -6.97
C LEU A 52 -23.78 -18.20 -7.95
N VAL A 53 -24.65 -17.44 -8.58
CA VAL A 53 -25.66 -17.95 -9.54
C VAL A 53 -25.14 -17.86 -10.97
N ASP A 54 -24.62 -16.68 -11.34
CA ASP A 54 -24.12 -16.40 -12.68
C ASP A 54 -23.00 -15.36 -12.65
N TRP A 55 -22.15 -15.33 -13.67
CA TRP A 55 -21.08 -14.37 -13.77
C TRP A 55 -20.49 -14.28 -15.17
N ALA A 56 -19.98 -13.11 -15.52
CA ALA A 56 -19.18 -12.88 -16.72
C ALA A 56 -17.90 -12.12 -16.32
N VAL A 57 -16.76 -12.54 -16.87
CA VAL A 57 -15.46 -11.92 -16.60
C VAL A 57 -15.48 -10.45 -17.02
N ASP A 58 -14.97 -9.57 -16.16
CA ASP A 58 -14.92 -8.12 -16.38
C ASP A 58 -16.27 -7.43 -16.62
N ASP A 59 -17.38 -8.08 -16.29
CA ASP A 59 -18.72 -7.56 -16.44
C ASP A 59 -19.50 -7.61 -15.12
N TYR A 60 -19.94 -8.81 -14.68
CA TYR A 60 -20.73 -8.93 -13.45
C TYR A 60 -20.57 -10.28 -12.73
N ALA A 61 -21.01 -10.28 -11.46
CA ALA A 61 -21.31 -11.51 -10.71
C ALA A 61 -22.69 -11.36 -10.04
N GLU A 62 -23.56 -12.37 -10.20
CA GLU A 62 -24.87 -12.46 -9.58
C GLU A 62 -24.86 -13.46 -8.45
N LEU A 63 -25.34 -13.02 -7.29
CA LEU A 63 -25.33 -13.75 -6.05
C LEU A 63 -26.77 -13.87 -5.52
N ARG A 64 -27.11 -15.03 -4.97
CA ARG A 64 -28.39 -15.28 -4.31
C ARG A 64 -28.15 -15.68 -2.85
N ALA A 65 -28.96 -15.16 -1.93
CA ALA A 65 -28.93 -15.58 -0.55
C ALA A 65 -29.20 -17.08 -0.42
N VAL A 66 -28.47 -17.75 0.48
CA VAL A 66 -28.74 -19.16 0.79
C VAL A 66 -30.08 -19.30 1.49
N ASP A 67 -30.79 -20.40 1.21
CA ASP A 67 -32.09 -20.66 1.83
C ASP A 67 -31.97 -20.87 3.34
N GLY A 68 -32.88 -20.24 4.10
CA GLY A 68 -32.98 -20.39 5.54
C GLY A 68 -31.96 -19.60 6.35
N ALA A 69 -31.77 -19.98 7.61
CA ALA A 69 -30.85 -19.29 8.51
C ALA A 69 -29.41 -19.71 8.27
N HIS A 70 -28.55 -18.75 8.00
CA HIS A 70 -27.13 -18.95 7.89
C HIS A 70 -26.44 -18.75 9.27
N TYR A 71 -25.38 -19.55 9.57
CA TYR A 71 -24.70 -19.53 10.87
C TYR A 71 -24.08 -18.17 11.22
N ARG A 72 -23.68 -17.38 10.20
CA ARG A 72 -23.11 -16.06 10.39
C ARG A 72 -24.19 -14.99 10.54
N ALA A 73 -25.07 -14.87 9.56
CA ALA A 73 -26.24 -13.99 9.58
C ALA A 73 -27.15 -14.35 8.40
N THR A 74 -28.47 -14.26 8.59
CA THR A 74 -29.41 -14.37 7.48
C THR A 74 -29.31 -13.10 6.63
N ALA A 75 -29.19 -13.25 5.32
CA ALA A 75 -29.08 -12.11 4.41
C ALA A 75 -30.37 -11.27 4.42
N GLY A 76 -30.23 -9.97 4.43
CA GLY A 76 -31.33 -9.02 4.38
C GLY A 76 -31.84 -8.72 2.96
N VAL A 77 -31.18 -9.29 1.93
CA VAL A 77 -31.56 -9.19 0.51
C VAL A 77 -31.50 -10.55 -0.15
N ASP A 78 -32.45 -10.84 -1.07
CA ASP A 78 -32.52 -12.14 -1.73
C ASP A 78 -31.46 -12.31 -2.83
N THR A 79 -31.17 -11.23 -3.54
CA THR A 79 -30.20 -11.22 -4.65
C THR A 79 -29.31 -9.99 -4.61
N MET A 80 -28.10 -10.16 -5.11
CA MET A 80 -27.12 -9.09 -5.23
C MET A 80 -26.38 -9.22 -6.56
N ARG A 81 -26.19 -8.12 -7.26
CA ARG A 81 -25.39 -8.06 -8.48
C ARG A 81 -24.17 -7.18 -8.27
N LEU A 82 -22.99 -7.72 -8.43
CA LEU A 82 -21.74 -7.00 -8.45
C LEU A 82 -21.42 -6.67 -9.90
N ILE A 83 -21.18 -5.40 -10.21
CA ILE A 83 -20.95 -4.94 -11.60
C ILE A 83 -19.54 -4.35 -11.67
N ALA A 84 -18.76 -4.79 -12.65
CA ALA A 84 -17.44 -4.24 -12.93
C ALA A 84 -17.57 -2.91 -13.68
N MET A 85 -17.07 -1.83 -13.08
CA MET A 85 -17.05 -0.50 -13.68
C MET A 85 -15.68 0.14 -13.48
N GLY A 86 -14.97 0.44 -14.56
CA GLY A 86 -13.65 1.07 -14.50
C GLY A 86 -13.70 2.59 -14.38
N ASP A 87 -14.54 3.25 -15.20
CA ASP A 87 -14.59 4.69 -15.33
C ASP A 87 -15.36 5.37 -14.19
N ALA A 88 -14.79 6.44 -13.62
CA ALA A 88 -15.36 7.15 -12.48
C ALA A 88 -16.68 7.89 -12.85
N GLN A 89 -16.79 8.44 -14.07
CA GLN A 89 -18.00 9.15 -14.51
C GLN A 89 -19.14 8.17 -14.78
N VAL A 90 -18.82 6.98 -15.30
CA VAL A 90 -19.80 5.88 -15.47
C VAL A 90 -20.34 5.45 -14.10
N LYS A 91 -19.48 5.30 -13.11
CA LYS A 91 -19.89 4.98 -11.72
C LYS A 91 -20.80 6.05 -11.12
N VAL A 92 -20.46 7.34 -11.31
CA VAL A 92 -21.28 8.47 -10.84
C VAL A 92 -22.65 8.46 -11.53
N ALA A 93 -22.70 8.23 -12.84
CA ALA A 93 -23.95 8.16 -13.60
C ALA A 93 -24.82 6.98 -13.14
N ALA A 94 -24.26 5.79 -13.02
CA ALA A 94 -24.95 4.58 -12.55
C ALA A 94 -25.56 4.77 -11.14
N PHE A 95 -24.82 5.40 -10.24
CA PHE A 95 -25.32 5.72 -8.91
C PHE A 95 -26.48 6.75 -8.96
N LYS A 96 -26.34 7.83 -9.72
CA LYS A 96 -27.36 8.87 -9.84
C LYS A 96 -28.64 8.39 -10.49
N THR A 97 -28.55 7.44 -11.42
CA THR A 97 -29.73 6.83 -12.08
C THR A 97 -30.37 5.71 -11.24
N GLY A 98 -29.71 5.29 -10.16
CA GLY A 98 -30.17 4.18 -9.33
C GLY A 98 -29.91 2.79 -9.94
N GLU A 99 -29.03 2.69 -10.93
CA GLU A 99 -28.55 1.43 -11.49
C GLU A 99 -27.72 0.64 -10.47
N VAL A 100 -26.97 1.36 -9.63
CA VAL A 100 -26.25 0.76 -8.51
C VAL A 100 -26.61 1.43 -7.18
N ASP A 101 -26.64 0.64 -6.11
CA ASP A 101 -26.97 1.09 -4.76
C ASP A 101 -25.76 1.48 -3.92
N ILE A 102 -24.65 0.80 -4.15
CA ILE A 102 -23.40 0.99 -3.43
C ILE A 102 -22.28 1.05 -4.45
N VAL A 103 -21.49 2.14 -4.41
CA VAL A 103 -20.41 2.33 -5.38
C VAL A 103 -19.22 3.03 -4.76
N ASN A 104 -18.01 2.53 -5.10
CA ASN A 104 -16.77 3.19 -4.73
C ASN A 104 -16.51 4.37 -5.67
N LEU A 105 -16.41 5.57 -5.11
CA LEU A 105 -16.12 6.81 -5.82
C LEU A 105 -14.90 7.51 -5.21
N GLY A 106 -14.10 8.17 -6.05
CA GLY A 106 -13.04 9.05 -5.58
C GLY A 106 -13.59 10.24 -4.76
N SER A 107 -12.79 10.81 -3.89
CA SER A 107 -13.17 11.89 -2.98
C SER A 107 -13.79 13.09 -3.73
N GLN A 108 -13.28 13.43 -4.92
CA GLN A 108 -13.75 14.52 -5.75
C GLN A 108 -15.18 14.32 -6.30
N TYR A 109 -15.69 13.09 -6.35
CA TYR A 109 -17.00 12.77 -6.92
C TYR A 109 -18.06 12.41 -5.89
N ILE A 110 -17.65 11.84 -4.75
CA ILE A 110 -18.55 11.17 -3.82
C ILE A 110 -19.56 12.12 -3.19
N ALA A 111 -19.12 13.31 -2.76
CA ALA A 111 -20.00 14.29 -2.12
C ALA A 111 -21.12 14.76 -3.05
N GLY A 112 -20.77 15.10 -4.31
CA GLY A 112 -21.74 15.52 -5.31
C GLY A 112 -22.67 14.40 -5.78
N ALA A 113 -22.21 13.15 -5.79
CA ALA A 113 -23.04 12.00 -6.12
C ALA A 113 -24.09 11.74 -5.02
N VAL A 114 -23.67 11.72 -3.76
CA VAL A 114 -24.54 11.50 -2.61
C VAL A 114 -25.55 12.61 -2.43
N ALA A 115 -25.16 13.88 -2.60
CA ALA A 115 -26.06 15.02 -2.48
C ALA A 115 -27.19 15.03 -3.54
N ALA A 116 -27.00 14.34 -4.68
CA ALA A 116 -27.99 14.29 -5.76
C ALA A 116 -29.19 13.37 -5.45
N ILE A 117 -29.09 12.47 -4.46
CA ILE A 117 -30.12 11.48 -4.15
C ILE A 117 -30.54 11.60 -2.68
N PRO A 118 -31.83 11.93 -2.39
CA PRO A 118 -32.31 12.05 -1.02
C PRO A 118 -32.09 10.79 -0.18
N GLY A 119 -31.53 10.98 1.01
CA GLY A 119 -31.27 9.90 1.95
C GLY A 119 -30.01 9.08 1.66
N SER A 120 -29.27 9.38 0.59
CA SER A 120 -27.97 8.77 0.32
C SER A 120 -26.91 9.26 1.32
N TYR A 121 -25.91 8.43 1.58
CA TYR A 121 -24.86 8.75 2.53
C TYR A 121 -23.49 8.18 2.09
N ILE A 122 -22.45 8.63 2.76
CA ILE A 122 -21.08 8.13 2.55
C ILE A 122 -20.78 7.13 3.66
N GLN A 123 -20.37 5.91 3.27
CA GLN A 123 -19.86 4.88 4.17
C GLN A 123 -18.36 4.76 4.04
N LYS A 124 -17.65 4.80 5.17
CA LYS A 124 -16.22 4.49 5.24
C LYS A 124 -16.03 2.99 5.40
N LEU A 125 -15.25 2.38 4.50
CA LEU A 125 -14.96 0.93 4.51
C LEU A 125 -13.56 0.60 4.99
N GLY A 126 -12.61 1.51 4.87
CA GLY A 126 -11.24 1.24 5.20
C GLY A 126 -10.46 2.49 5.55
N GLU A 127 -9.50 2.31 6.44
CA GLU A 127 -8.50 3.29 6.79
C GLU A 127 -7.24 2.53 7.19
N GLY A 128 -6.09 2.94 6.66
CA GLY A 128 -4.86 2.32 7.09
C GLY A 128 -3.99 1.79 5.96
N SER A 129 -4.41 1.89 4.72
CA SER A 129 -3.49 1.82 3.58
C SER A 129 -2.88 3.19 3.38
N THR A 130 -1.56 3.26 3.25
CA THR A 130 -0.84 4.49 2.95
C THR A 130 -0.42 4.53 1.48
N LEU A 131 -0.38 5.72 0.89
CA LEU A 131 0.20 5.95 -0.43
C LEU A 131 1.61 6.50 -0.27
N HIS A 132 2.53 5.98 -1.06
CA HIS A 132 3.94 6.34 -1.05
C HIS A 132 4.45 6.63 -2.44
N MET A 133 5.47 7.50 -2.54
CA MET A 133 6.39 7.53 -3.67
C MET A 133 7.60 6.68 -3.31
N TYR A 134 7.76 5.56 -3.99
CA TYR A 134 8.88 4.65 -3.82
C TYR A 134 10.07 5.15 -4.62
N MET A 135 11.24 5.12 -4.05
CA MET A 135 12.48 5.50 -4.70
C MET A 135 13.05 4.28 -5.43
N GLY A 136 12.56 4.00 -6.63
CA GLY A 136 12.97 2.83 -7.39
C GLY A 136 14.47 2.75 -7.66
N GLY A 137 14.99 1.53 -7.82
CA GLY A 137 16.39 1.27 -8.16
C GLY A 137 17.35 1.12 -7.00
N ASN A 138 16.93 1.38 -5.77
CA ASN A 138 17.78 1.25 -4.58
C ASN A 138 18.07 -0.21 -4.18
N PHE A 139 18.68 -0.96 -5.07
CA PHE A 139 19.07 -2.35 -4.81
C PHE A 139 20.57 -2.41 -4.53
N TRP A 140 20.94 -2.47 -3.25
CA TRP A 140 22.34 -2.46 -2.80
C TRP A 140 23.01 -3.82 -2.80
N GLN A 141 22.27 -4.87 -3.09
CA GLN A 141 22.80 -6.24 -3.14
C GLN A 141 22.17 -7.01 -4.29
N GLN A 142 22.98 -7.71 -5.05
CA GLN A 142 22.49 -8.58 -6.12
C GLN A 142 21.81 -9.84 -5.61
N THR A 143 22.29 -10.36 -4.49
CA THR A 143 21.82 -11.62 -3.89
C THR A 143 21.42 -11.37 -2.45
N HIS A 144 20.28 -11.88 -2.05
CA HIS A 144 19.82 -11.79 -0.66
C HIS A 144 20.75 -12.59 0.27
N PRO A 145 21.35 -11.95 1.28
CA PRO A 145 22.40 -12.58 2.07
C PRO A 145 21.92 -13.74 2.96
N ILE A 146 20.61 -13.81 3.24
CA ILE A 146 20.01 -14.84 4.08
C ILE A 146 19.44 -15.99 3.25
N THR A 147 18.72 -15.67 2.15
CA THR A 147 18.01 -16.69 1.35
C THR A 147 18.75 -17.11 0.10
N GLY A 148 19.78 -16.36 -0.33
CA GLY A 148 20.49 -16.60 -1.58
C GLY A 148 19.71 -16.26 -2.85
N ASP A 149 18.53 -15.66 -2.73
CA ASP A 149 17.71 -15.29 -3.88
C ASP A 149 18.33 -14.15 -4.68
N GLN A 150 18.22 -14.21 -6.00
CA GLN A 150 18.58 -13.10 -6.86
C GLN A 150 17.63 -11.92 -6.59
N LEU A 151 18.19 -10.78 -6.21
CA LEU A 151 17.44 -9.58 -5.87
C LEU A 151 17.36 -8.58 -7.02
N TYR A 152 18.35 -8.56 -7.88
CA TYR A 152 18.49 -7.55 -8.90
C TYR A 152 18.75 -8.16 -10.28
N PRO A 153 18.06 -7.71 -11.34
CA PRO A 153 18.14 -8.35 -12.66
C PRO A 153 19.41 -8.02 -13.45
N ARG A 154 20.21 -7.03 -13.03
CA ARG A 154 21.42 -6.61 -13.71
C ARG A 154 22.68 -6.77 -12.85
N GLU A 155 23.85 -6.77 -13.48
CA GLU A 155 25.12 -6.66 -12.77
C GLU A 155 25.39 -5.21 -12.33
N GLY A 156 25.83 -5.06 -11.08
CA GLY A 156 26.18 -3.79 -10.48
C GLY A 156 24.99 -2.96 -9.99
N LEU A 157 25.31 -1.90 -9.27
CA LEU A 157 24.36 -0.95 -8.74
C LEU A 157 24.05 0.12 -9.77
N LEU A 158 22.84 0.68 -9.72
CA LEU A 158 22.47 1.86 -10.50
C LEU A 158 22.88 3.11 -9.72
N VAL A 159 24.16 3.40 -9.71
CA VAL A 159 24.70 4.57 -9.01
C VAL A 159 25.34 5.48 -10.05
N ASP A 160 24.63 6.49 -10.45
CA ASP A 160 25.06 7.49 -11.40
C ASP A 160 24.41 8.86 -11.13
N SER A 161 24.79 9.87 -11.91
CA SER A 161 24.26 11.22 -11.76
C SER A 161 22.77 11.36 -12.10
N ASP A 162 22.21 10.39 -12.83
CA ASP A 162 20.81 10.43 -13.26
C ASP A 162 19.87 9.83 -12.19
N HIS A 163 20.45 9.16 -11.19
CA HIS A 163 19.71 8.51 -10.09
C HIS A 163 20.24 8.96 -8.71
N PRO A 164 20.25 10.27 -8.40
CA PRO A 164 20.89 10.81 -7.18
C PRO A 164 20.25 10.34 -5.87
N TRP A 165 19.05 9.75 -5.91
CA TRP A 165 18.40 9.12 -4.76
C TRP A 165 18.92 7.72 -4.43
N ILE A 166 19.79 7.14 -5.28
CA ILE A 166 20.40 5.82 -5.08
C ILE A 166 21.80 6.02 -4.50
N GLY A 167 22.07 5.40 -3.35
CA GLY A 167 23.37 5.42 -2.72
C GLY A 167 24.19 4.18 -3.04
N ASP A 168 25.52 4.33 -3.07
CA ASP A 168 26.47 3.23 -3.19
C ASP A 168 27.12 2.93 -1.83
N PRO A 169 26.73 1.83 -1.17
CA PRO A 169 27.35 1.43 0.10
C PRO A 169 28.79 0.92 -0.04
N TYR A 170 29.24 0.70 -1.29
CA TYR A 170 30.57 0.18 -1.61
C TYR A 170 31.52 1.27 -2.13
N ALA A 171 31.04 2.53 -2.20
CA ALA A 171 31.86 3.67 -2.59
C ALA A 171 33.03 3.91 -1.63
N ASP A 172 34.05 4.63 -2.09
CA ASP A 172 35.20 4.99 -1.26
C ASP A 172 34.77 5.69 0.04
N GLY A 173 35.31 5.25 1.15
CA GLY A 173 34.96 5.77 2.48
C GLY A 173 33.70 5.16 3.09
N CYS A 174 32.97 4.29 2.38
CA CYS A 174 31.87 3.52 2.91
C CYS A 174 32.36 2.22 3.59
N ASP A 175 31.58 1.75 4.56
CA ASP A 175 31.76 0.43 5.18
C ASP A 175 30.43 -0.34 5.02
N PRO A 176 30.30 -1.18 3.99
CA PRO A 176 29.06 -1.89 3.71
C PRO A 176 28.66 -2.85 4.82
N ASP A 177 29.63 -3.34 5.61
CA ASP A 177 29.35 -4.25 6.73
C ASP A 177 28.78 -3.50 7.96
N ASN A 178 29.06 -2.20 8.07
CA ASN A 178 28.61 -1.37 9.19
C ASN A 178 27.52 -0.37 8.82
N LEU A 179 27.22 -0.20 7.53
CA LEU A 179 26.25 0.77 7.00
C LEU A 179 24.86 0.64 7.65
N PHE A 180 24.49 -0.55 8.03
CA PHE A 180 23.19 -0.92 8.57
C PHE A 180 23.21 -1.32 10.04
N ALA A 181 24.36 -1.18 10.72
CA ALA A 181 24.54 -1.72 12.06
C ALA A 181 23.83 -0.92 13.15
N THR A 182 23.65 0.38 12.94
CA THR A 182 23.06 1.29 13.93
C THR A 182 21.94 2.12 13.35
N VAL A 183 20.94 2.46 14.17
CA VAL A 183 19.80 3.29 13.76
C VAL A 183 19.43 4.24 14.90
N PRO A 184 19.37 5.54 14.62
CA PRO A 184 20.05 6.22 13.53
C PRO A 184 21.57 6.05 13.71
N PRO A 185 22.35 5.98 12.63
CA PRO A 185 23.80 5.91 12.76
C PRO A 185 24.32 7.22 13.37
N GLU A 186 25.31 7.13 14.24
CA GLU A 186 25.96 8.30 14.84
C GLU A 186 26.58 9.23 13.79
N LYS A 187 26.92 8.67 12.63
CA LYS A 187 27.41 9.37 11.44
C LYS A 187 26.85 8.69 10.21
N PRO A 188 26.62 9.43 9.10
CA PRO A 188 26.45 8.84 7.80
C PRO A 188 27.61 7.89 7.51
N ALA A 189 27.31 6.74 6.95
CA ALA A 189 28.35 5.73 6.70
C ALA A 189 29.43 6.23 5.73
N CYS A 190 29.03 7.06 4.77
CA CYS A 190 29.91 7.72 3.81
C CYS A 190 29.16 8.83 3.07
N GLU A 191 29.90 9.68 2.37
CA GLU A 191 29.35 10.83 1.64
C GLU A 191 28.32 10.41 0.58
N ASN A 192 28.60 9.35 -0.18
CA ASN A 192 27.69 8.88 -1.22
C ASN A 192 26.32 8.50 -0.67
N MET A 193 26.28 7.70 0.38
CA MET A 193 25.03 7.29 1.02
C MET A 193 24.29 8.47 1.68
N GLU A 194 25.04 9.41 2.24
CA GLU A 194 24.46 10.63 2.83
C GLU A 194 23.86 11.53 1.76
N ASN A 195 24.52 11.70 0.63
CA ASN A 195 23.98 12.50 -0.49
C ASN A 195 22.66 11.90 -1.00
N ALA A 196 22.61 10.60 -1.20
CA ALA A 196 21.36 9.94 -1.60
C ALA A 196 20.25 10.08 -0.54
N ARG A 197 20.59 10.02 0.76
CA ARG A 197 19.66 10.27 1.86
C ARG A 197 19.11 11.69 1.82
N LEU A 198 19.96 12.68 1.61
CA LEU A 198 19.56 14.09 1.49
C LEU A 198 18.61 14.32 0.32
N VAL A 199 18.85 13.68 -0.83
CA VAL A 199 17.93 13.75 -1.98
C VAL A 199 16.57 13.18 -1.63
N ARG A 200 16.52 12.00 -1.01
CA ARG A 200 15.23 11.38 -0.61
C ARG A 200 14.49 12.24 0.41
N HIS A 201 15.19 12.82 1.38
CA HIS A 201 14.59 13.76 2.33
C HIS A 201 14.09 15.04 1.64
N ALA A 202 14.83 15.58 0.67
CA ALA A 202 14.37 16.73 -0.09
C ALA A 202 13.06 16.47 -0.82
N LEU A 203 12.97 15.33 -1.52
CA LEU A 203 11.74 14.90 -2.18
C LEU A 203 10.59 14.72 -1.19
N ALA A 204 10.86 14.24 0.02
CA ALA A 204 9.84 14.08 1.05
C ALA A 204 9.38 15.40 1.68
N MET A 205 10.31 16.32 1.97
CA MET A 205 10.07 17.60 2.65
C MET A 205 9.42 18.67 1.75
N SER A 206 9.51 18.50 0.44
CA SER A 206 8.88 19.42 -0.53
C SER A 206 7.39 19.15 -0.75
N ILE A 207 6.83 18.05 -0.26
CA ILE A 207 5.43 17.70 -0.45
C ILE A 207 4.58 18.24 0.70
N ASP A 208 3.66 19.17 0.40
CA ASP A 208 2.63 19.64 1.35
C ASP A 208 1.48 18.62 1.43
N ARG A 209 1.55 17.76 2.44
CA ARG A 209 0.57 16.69 2.67
C ARG A 209 -0.78 17.22 3.14
N ASP A 210 -0.78 18.33 3.86
CA ASP A 210 -2.01 18.98 4.32
C ASP A 210 -2.75 19.59 3.13
N ALA A 211 -2.04 20.28 2.22
CA ALA A 211 -2.63 20.78 0.98
C ALA A 211 -3.17 19.65 0.10
N ILE A 212 -2.46 18.52 -0.03
CA ILE A 212 -2.97 17.33 -0.75
C ILE A 212 -4.25 16.82 -0.08
N ASN A 213 -4.28 16.71 1.24
CA ASN A 213 -5.48 16.27 1.95
C ASN A 213 -6.66 17.21 1.72
N GLU A 214 -6.43 18.52 1.82
CA GLU A 214 -7.49 19.53 1.70
C GLU A 214 -8.04 19.64 0.27
N ILE A 215 -7.13 19.75 -0.72
CA ILE A 215 -7.49 20.11 -2.10
C ILE A 215 -7.83 18.87 -2.92
N VAL A 216 -7.00 17.82 -2.85
CA VAL A 216 -7.16 16.60 -3.64
C VAL A 216 -8.02 15.58 -2.90
N GLY A 217 -7.72 15.36 -1.64
CA GLY A 217 -8.40 14.39 -0.78
C GLY A 217 -9.73 14.87 -0.21
N LEU A 218 -10.05 16.18 -0.31
CA LEU A 218 -11.25 16.80 0.29
C LEU A 218 -11.43 16.43 1.76
N GLY A 219 -10.34 16.41 2.52
CA GLY A 219 -10.30 16.04 3.94
C GLY A 219 -10.32 14.53 4.23
N ASN A 220 -10.29 13.67 3.20
CA ASN A 220 -10.42 12.23 3.36
C ASN A 220 -9.11 11.46 3.15
N THR A 221 -7.99 12.14 3.04
CA THR A 221 -6.66 11.54 2.85
C THR A 221 -5.66 12.12 3.85
N PRO A 222 -5.80 11.83 5.16
CA PRO A 222 -4.92 12.41 6.18
C PRO A 222 -3.43 12.19 5.86
N PRO A 223 -2.54 13.14 6.23
CA PRO A 223 -1.11 13.02 6.04
C PRO A 223 -0.52 11.75 6.66
N ALA A 224 0.37 11.08 5.92
CA ALA A 224 1.17 9.97 6.40
C ALA A 224 2.64 10.38 6.47
N HIS A 225 3.30 10.08 7.58
CA HIS A 225 4.69 10.42 7.83
C HIS A 225 5.57 9.20 8.02
N THR A 226 4.97 8.04 8.28
CA THR A 226 5.68 6.81 8.60
C THR A 226 5.55 5.78 7.51
N PHE A 227 6.52 4.91 7.46
CA PHE A 227 6.58 3.81 6.52
C PHE A 227 5.69 2.64 6.95
N THR A 228 5.66 2.34 8.25
CA THR A 228 4.98 1.15 8.80
C THR A 228 3.55 1.42 9.26
N GLY A 229 3.07 2.67 9.15
CA GLY A 229 1.72 3.05 9.51
C GLY A 229 1.53 3.47 10.97
N PHE A 230 2.61 3.73 11.73
CA PHE A 230 2.49 4.47 12.98
C PHE A 230 1.92 5.86 12.70
N SER A 231 0.92 6.25 13.43
CA SER A 231 0.33 7.59 13.38
C SER A 231 0.59 8.34 14.68
N GLN A 232 0.38 9.64 14.67
CA GLN A 232 0.49 10.47 15.88
C GLN A 232 -0.44 10.03 17.02
N ALA A 233 -1.44 9.20 16.73
CA ALA A 233 -2.32 8.61 17.73
C ALA A 233 -1.73 7.36 18.43
N ASN A 234 -0.66 6.78 17.90
CA ASN A 234 -0.01 5.63 18.50
C ASN A 234 0.87 6.04 19.69
N PRO A 235 0.87 5.27 20.80
CA PRO A 235 1.74 5.55 21.96
C PRO A 235 3.23 5.58 21.63
N GLU A 236 3.63 4.84 20.60
CA GLU A 236 5.01 4.69 20.13
C GLU A 236 5.46 5.81 19.20
N TRP A 237 4.59 6.77 18.87
CA TRP A 237 4.92 7.88 18.00
C TRP A 237 6.17 8.64 18.46
N LYS A 238 7.02 9.01 17.50
CA LYS A 238 8.19 9.87 17.72
C LYS A 238 8.11 11.09 16.81
N ASP A 239 8.40 12.25 17.35
CA ASP A 239 8.39 13.50 16.60
C ASP A 239 9.42 13.53 15.46
N ASP A 240 10.50 12.75 15.57
CA ASP A 240 11.50 12.57 14.51
C ASP A 240 10.96 11.86 13.25
N TRP A 241 9.82 11.20 13.35
CA TRP A 241 9.14 10.59 12.21
C TRP A 241 8.29 11.59 11.42
N PHE A 242 8.02 12.76 12.01
CA PHE A 242 7.20 13.78 11.37
C PHE A 242 7.96 14.43 10.20
N ILE A 243 7.46 14.25 9.00
CA ILE A 243 8.02 14.86 7.78
C ILE A 243 7.41 16.26 7.65
N LYS A 244 8.19 17.27 8.06
CA LYS A 244 7.78 18.66 7.94
C LYS A 244 7.82 19.10 6.48
N TYR A 245 6.80 19.81 6.03
CA TYR A 245 6.85 20.58 4.79
C TYR A 245 7.81 21.75 4.97
N ASP A 246 8.93 21.74 4.23
CA ASP A 246 9.99 22.75 4.33
C ASP A 246 10.78 22.78 3.00
N PRO A 247 10.24 23.47 1.98
CA PRO A 247 10.86 23.52 0.65
C PRO A 247 12.26 24.13 0.65
N GLU A 248 12.51 25.11 1.54
CA GLU A 248 13.82 25.77 1.61
C GLU A 248 14.89 24.81 2.16
N ALA A 249 14.58 24.07 3.21
CA ALA A 249 15.47 23.03 3.70
C ALA A 249 15.64 21.89 2.65
N ALA A 250 14.59 21.58 1.89
CA ALA A 250 14.65 20.60 0.82
C ALA A 250 15.61 21.04 -0.31
N LYS A 251 15.53 22.28 -0.77
CA LYS A 251 16.50 22.85 -1.74
C LYS A 251 17.93 22.81 -1.21
N ALA A 252 18.12 23.17 0.06
CA ALA A 252 19.44 23.12 0.68
C ALA A 252 20.00 21.68 0.70
N ASN A 253 19.15 20.66 0.93
CA ASN A 253 19.54 19.26 0.87
C ASN A 253 19.96 18.85 -0.54
N LEU A 254 19.22 19.23 -1.60
CA LEU A 254 19.60 18.96 -2.98
C LEU A 254 20.93 19.61 -3.33
N ALA A 255 21.11 20.88 -3.00
CA ALA A 255 22.38 21.60 -3.24
C ALA A 255 23.56 20.93 -2.53
N LYS A 256 23.37 20.52 -1.27
CA LYS A 256 24.39 19.80 -0.49
C LYS A 256 24.71 18.43 -1.09
N ALA A 257 23.73 17.75 -1.64
CA ALA A 257 23.89 16.47 -2.34
C ALA A 257 24.49 16.60 -3.75
N GLY A 258 24.73 17.84 -4.23
CA GLY A 258 25.28 18.09 -5.56
C GLY A 258 24.30 17.94 -6.72
N VAL A 259 22.99 17.92 -6.44
CA VAL A 259 21.95 17.87 -7.47
C VAL A 259 21.80 19.26 -8.10
N PRO A 260 21.95 19.42 -9.44
CA PRO A 260 21.87 20.72 -10.08
C PRO A 260 20.44 21.25 -10.14
N ASP A 261 20.30 22.58 -10.23
CA ASP A 261 19.01 23.21 -10.53
C ASP A 261 18.50 22.72 -11.88
N GLY A 262 17.19 22.50 -11.98
CA GLY A 262 16.55 21.96 -13.18
C GLY A 262 16.91 20.50 -13.48
N PHE A 263 17.32 19.73 -12.47
CA PHE A 263 17.60 18.30 -12.62
C PHE A 263 16.42 17.57 -13.26
N LYS A 264 16.73 16.74 -14.26
CA LYS A 264 15.73 15.99 -15.03
C LYS A 264 15.58 14.60 -14.49
N MET A 265 14.35 14.19 -14.22
CA MET A 265 14.03 12.85 -13.77
C MET A 265 12.72 12.36 -14.35
N LYS A 266 12.46 11.07 -14.23
CA LYS A 266 11.17 10.46 -14.54
C LYS A 266 10.49 10.01 -13.25
N ALA A 267 9.17 9.96 -13.28
CA ALA A 267 8.38 9.31 -12.23
C ALA A 267 7.23 8.54 -12.87
N TRP A 268 6.88 7.40 -12.29
CA TRP A 268 5.72 6.64 -12.75
C TRP A 268 4.56 6.76 -11.76
N VAL A 269 3.39 7.14 -12.31
CA VAL A 269 2.13 7.19 -11.59
C VAL A 269 1.18 6.13 -12.15
N VAL A 270 0.52 5.39 -11.28
CA VAL A 270 -0.46 4.37 -11.67
C VAL A 270 -1.75 5.05 -12.12
N ALA A 271 -2.16 4.80 -13.37
CA ALA A 271 -3.30 5.47 -13.99
C ALA A 271 -4.67 4.92 -13.58
N ASP A 272 -4.74 3.68 -13.12
CA ASP A 272 -6.00 3.02 -12.75
C ASP A 272 -6.42 3.33 -11.31
N ALA A 273 -7.41 4.17 -11.21
CA ALA A 273 -7.78 4.92 -10.02
C ALA A 273 -8.43 4.13 -8.86
N SER A 274 -8.79 2.86 -9.00
CA SER A 274 -9.66 2.21 -7.99
C SER A 274 -8.99 1.97 -6.64
N SER A 275 -7.71 1.61 -6.64
CA SER A 275 -6.95 1.36 -5.41
C SER A 275 -5.79 2.32 -5.18
N LEU A 276 -5.38 3.04 -6.22
CA LEU A 276 -4.23 3.93 -6.25
C LEU A 276 -4.62 5.25 -6.93
N PRO A 277 -5.23 6.22 -6.22
CA PRO A 277 -5.62 7.51 -6.79
C PRO A 277 -4.43 8.21 -7.45
N PRO A 278 -4.41 8.42 -8.77
CA PRO A 278 -3.29 9.03 -9.48
C PRO A 278 -3.10 10.50 -9.11
N ASP A 279 -4.19 11.22 -8.89
CA ASP A 279 -4.23 12.64 -8.57
C ASP A 279 -3.37 13.02 -7.34
N ILE A 280 -3.31 12.16 -6.33
CA ILE A 280 -2.46 12.36 -5.14
C ILE A 280 -0.98 12.29 -5.51
N ALA A 281 -0.60 11.31 -6.34
CA ALA A 281 0.78 11.16 -6.77
C ALA A 281 1.20 12.23 -7.77
N GLU A 282 0.29 12.63 -8.67
CA GLU A 282 0.48 13.75 -9.59
C GLU A 282 0.69 15.06 -8.83
N ALA A 283 -0.09 15.30 -7.77
CA ALA A 283 0.12 16.46 -6.89
C ALA A 283 1.48 16.42 -6.20
N ALA A 284 1.93 15.25 -5.71
CA ALA A 284 3.26 15.11 -5.11
C ALA A 284 4.39 15.40 -6.13
N VAL A 285 4.27 14.93 -7.36
CA VAL A 285 5.21 15.24 -8.45
C VAL A 285 5.17 16.73 -8.79
N GLN A 286 4.00 17.35 -8.77
CA GLN A 286 3.88 18.79 -9.01
C GLN A 286 4.61 19.62 -7.93
N PHE A 287 4.57 19.21 -6.66
CA PHE A 287 5.40 19.83 -5.62
C PHE A 287 6.89 19.71 -5.91
N TRP A 288 7.38 18.60 -6.47
CA TRP A 288 8.79 18.50 -6.87
C TRP A 288 9.15 19.51 -7.97
N VAL A 289 8.24 19.74 -8.91
CA VAL A 289 8.45 20.74 -9.97
C VAL A 289 8.39 22.15 -9.41
N ASP A 290 7.36 22.51 -8.66
CA ASP A 290 7.10 23.88 -8.21
C ASP A 290 8.07 24.30 -7.09
N GLU A 291 8.33 23.42 -6.14
CA GLU A 291 9.11 23.76 -4.95
C GLU A 291 10.61 23.51 -5.14
N LEU A 292 10.99 22.46 -5.87
CA LEU A 292 12.40 22.11 -6.05
C LEU A 292 12.98 22.53 -7.39
N GLY A 293 12.13 22.98 -8.32
CA GLY A 293 12.55 23.33 -9.67
C GLY A 293 13.01 22.15 -10.51
N LEU A 294 12.55 20.93 -10.18
CA LEU A 294 12.88 19.72 -10.95
C LEU A 294 12.10 19.66 -12.26
N GLU A 295 12.71 19.11 -13.31
CA GLU A 295 12.01 18.78 -14.55
C GLU A 295 11.61 17.30 -14.52
N VAL A 296 10.33 17.01 -14.24
CA VAL A 296 9.85 15.65 -14.08
C VAL A 296 9.01 15.20 -15.27
N GLU A 297 9.48 14.19 -16.01
CA GLU A 297 8.68 13.49 -17.03
C GLU A 297 7.79 12.46 -16.32
N LEU A 298 6.49 12.69 -16.35
CA LEU A 298 5.52 11.82 -15.70
C LEU A 298 5.04 10.72 -16.65
N GLU A 299 5.37 9.46 -16.33
CA GLU A 299 4.83 8.29 -17.00
C GLU A 299 3.53 7.85 -16.30
N SER A 300 2.42 7.84 -17.03
CA SER A 300 1.13 7.38 -16.50
C SER A 300 0.69 6.10 -17.24
N THR A 301 0.72 4.98 -16.52
CA THR A 301 0.31 3.68 -17.04
C THR A 301 -0.45 2.88 -15.98
N ASN A 302 -1.29 1.94 -16.41
CA ASN A 302 -2.02 1.12 -15.45
C ASN A 302 -1.10 0.12 -14.73
N TYR A 303 -1.51 -0.29 -13.54
CA TYR A 303 -0.76 -1.20 -12.68
C TYR A 303 -0.47 -2.54 -13.36
N ALA A 304 -1.45 -3.11 -14.08
CA ALA A 304 -1.30 -4.42 -14.70
C ALA A 304 -0.17 -4.45 -15.75
N ALA A 305 -0.01 -3.37 -16.52
CA ALA A 305 1.05 -3.24 -17.52
C ALA A 305 2.45 -3.17 -16.88
N ARG A 306 2.59 -2.50 -15.73
CA ARG A 306 3.89 -2.35 -15.03
C ARG A 306 4.18 -3.44 -14.00
N ARG A 307 3.19 -4.25 -13.64
CA ARG A 307 3.34 -5.31 -12.63
C ARG A 307 4.49 -6.29 -12.93
N PRO A 308 4.73 -6.72 -14.18
CA PRO A 308 5.91 -7.56 -14.49
C PRO A 308 7.23 -6.88 -14.13
N SER A 309 7.37 -5.58 -14.38
CA SER A 309 8.56 -4.80 -14.02
C SER A 309 8.72 -4.64 -12.51
N LEU A 310 7.62 -4.48 -11.77
CA LEU A 310 7.64 -4.48 -10.30
C LEU A 310 8.13 -5.81 -9.75
N ILE A 311 7.56 -6.92 -10.22
CA ILE A 311 7.96 -8.27 -9.80
C ILE A 311 9.40 -8.58 -10.21
N GLY A 312 9.79 -8.15 -11.40
CA GLY A 312 11.13 -8.31 -11.95
C GLY A 312 12.17 -7.35 -11.36
N ARG A 313 11.77 -6.41 -10.47
CA ARG A 313 12.66 -5.42 -9.85
C ARG A 313 13.43 -4.58 -10.86
N SER A 314 12.77 -4.16 -11.94
CA SER A 314 13.35 -3.38 -13.03
C SER A 314 12.82 -1.95 -13.11
N ILE A 315 12.12 -1.47 -12.08
CA ILE A 315 11.71 -0.06 -12.00
C ILE A 315 12.79 0.71 -11.27
N GLU A 316 13.43 1.62 -11.96
CA GLU A 316 14.59 2.39 -11.52
C GLU A 316 14.29 3.88 -11.31
N ILE A 317 13.03 4.26 -11.47
CA ILE A 317 12.53 5.63 -11.28
C ILE A 317 11.60 5.68 -10.07
N PRO A 318 11.40 6.84 -9.44
CA PRO A 318 10.37 7.01 -8.43
C PRO A 318 9.00 6.62 -8.94
N PHE A 319 8.23 5.90 -8.14
CA PHE A 319 6.90 5.47 -8.53
C PHE A 319 5.93 5.41 -7.36
N HIS A 320 4.67 5.63 -7.65
CA HIS A 320 3.63 5.63 -6.67
C HIS A 320 3.04 4.24 -6.46
N HIS A 321 2.87 3.87 -5.20
CA HIS A 321 2.24 2.61 -4.83
C HIS A 321 1.61 2.71 -3.43
N HIS A 322 0.70 1.80 -3.11
CA HIS A 322 0.16 1.71 -1.77
C HIS A 322 0.98 0.78 -0.87
N MET A 323 0.98 1.10 0.41
CA MET A 323 1.48 0.23 1.46
C MET A 323 0.36 -0.07 2.45
N ASN A 324 0.36 -1.27 3.00
CA ASN A 324 -0.58 -1.58 4.07
C ASN A 324 -0.08 -0.95 5.36
N ALA A 325 -0.89 -0.13 5.96
CA ALA A 325 -0.74 0.14 7.38
C ALA A 325 -0.99 -1.15 8.14
N GLY A 326 -0.21 -1.40 9.15
CA GLY A 326 -0.42 -2.51 10.03
C GLY A 326 -0.63 -2.05 11.45
N TYR A 327 -0.65 -3.01 12.34
CA TYR A 327 -0.75 -2.77 13.78
C TYR A 327 0.65 -2.63 14.39
N ALA A 328 0.77 -1.92 15.50
CA ALA A 328 2.07 -1.66 16.12
C ALA A 328 2.87 -2.93 16.45
N ASP A 329 2.19 -4.03 16.78
CA ASP A 329 2.79 -5.32 17.09
C ASP A 329 2.85 -6.31 15.90
N GLU A 330 2.35 -5.90 14.73
CA GLU A 330 2.40 -6.73 13.53
C GLU A 330 3.79 -6.69 12.88
N PRO A 331 4.37 -7.85 12.51
CA PRO A 331 5.60 -7.86 11.73
C PRO A 331 5.39 -7.26 10.33
N LYS A 332 5.97 -6.09 10.09
CA LYS A 332 5.82 -5.35 8.83
C LYS A 332 6.74 -5.79 7.71
N GLY A 333 7.59 -6.71 7.97
CA GLY A 333 8.68 -7.00 7.10
C GLY A 333 8.35 -7.66 5.79
N ARG A 334 7.10 -8.01 5.55
CA ARG A 334 6.71 -8.33 4.20
C ARG A 334 6.99 -7.20 3.20
N LEU A 335 7.02 -5.99 3.71
CA LEU A 335 7.28 -4.78 2.96
C LEU A 335 8.75 -4.35 3.02
N VAL A 336 9.50 -4.86 3.98
CA VAL A 336 10.94 -4.61 4.13
C VAL A 336 11.80 -5.82 3.78
N SER A 337 11.19 -7.01 3.63
CA SER A 337 11.92 -8.22 3.25
C SER A 337 12.12 -8.33 1.74
N ALA A 338 13.33 -8.53 1.30
CA ALA A 338 13.68 -8.78 -0.08
C ALA A 338 13.67 -10.25 -0.47
N SER A 339 13.24 -11.16 0.42
CA SER A 339 13.25 -12.59 0.18
C SER A 339 12.27 -13.02 -0.91
N LYS A 340 12.57 -14.12 -1.60
CA LYS A 340 11.70 -14.73 -2.61
C LYS A 340 10.38 -15.19 -1.97
N GLY A 341 9.28 -14.75 -2.51
CA GLY A 341 7.95 -14.98 -1.94
C GLY A 341 7.50 -13.91 -0.94
N GLY A 342 8.36 -13.00 -0.52
CA GLY A 342 7.96 -11.73 0.05
C GLY A 342 7.19 -10.90 -0.96
N ALA A 343 6.46 -9.92 -0.51
CA ALA A 343 5.73 -8.99 -1.38
C ALA A 343 6.62 -8.06 -2.19
N ASN A 344 7.91 -8.23 -2.05
CA ASN A 344 8.95 -7.39 -2.51
C ASN A 344 9.16 -7.46 -3.98
N ARG A 345 8.40 -6.79 -4.66
CA ARG A 345 8.26 -6.66 -6.07
C ARG A 345 9.07 -5.50 -6.63
N GLY A 346 10.29 -5.31 -6.11
CA GLY A 346 11.09 -4.16 -6.49
C GLY A 346 10.66 -2.85 -5.82
N ILE A 347 9.78 -2.94 -4.84
CA ILE A 347 9.23 -1.81 -4.11
C ILE A 347 10.17 -1.41 -2.97
N GLU A 348 11.04 -2.32 -2.52
CA GLU A 348 11.79 -2.14 -1.29
C GLU A 348 13.24 -2.52 -1.43
N LEU A 349 14.02 -1.88 -0.61
CA LEU A 349 15.45 -2.07 -0.57
C LEU A 349 15.77 -3.42 0.05
N PRO A 350 16.53 -4.26 -0.62
CA PRO A 350 17.14 -5.37 0.03
C PRO A 350 18.05 -4.84 1.14
N ASN A 351 17.58 -4.96 2.36
CA ASN A 351 18.32 -4.54 3.53
C ASN A 351 18.45 -5.70 4.50
N PRO A 352 19.64 -6.31 4.62
CA PRO A 352 19.85 -7.49 5.45
C PRO A 352 19.48 -7.27 6.92
N VAL A 353 19.62 -6.03 7.39
CA VAL A 353 19.34 -5.70 8.80
C VAL A 353 17.83 -5.65 9.05
N LEU A 354 17.09 -5.00 8.17
CA LEU A 354 15.62 -5.00 8.22
C LEU A 354 15.07 -6.41 8.06
N ASP A 355 15.57 -7.19 7.10
CA ASP A 355 15.16 -8.57 6.89
C ASP A 355 15.40 -9.45 8.11
N LYS A 356 16.56 -9.31 8.74
CA LYS A 356 16.90 -10.06 9.96
C LYS A 356 15.95 -9.73 11.10
N THR A 357 15.66 -8.44 11.30
CA THR A 357 14.73 -7.99 12.34
C THR A 357 13.32 -8.48 12.07
N TYR A 358 12.88 -8.40 10.83
CA TYR A 358 11.58 -8.94 10.42
C TYR A 358 11.44 -10.44 10.64
N LEU A 359 12.40 -11.23 10.18
CA LEU A 359 12.40 -12.68 10.36
C LEU A 359 12.44 -13.08 11.84
N ALA A 360 13.09 -12.28 12.69
CA ALA A 360 13.04 -12.46 14.13
C ALA A 360 11.63 -12.15 14.67
N ASN A 361 11.01 -11.06 14.22
CA ASN A 361 9.65 -10.68 14.63
C ASN A 361 8.59 -11.72 14.26
N LEU A 362 8.74 -12.42 13.14
CA LEU A 362 7.83 -13.51 12.77
C LEU A 362 7.77 -14.64 13.80
N LYS A 363 8.81 -14.78 14.60
CA LYS A 363 8.96 -15.85 15.63
C LYS A 363 8.77 -15.34 17.04
N GLU A 364 8.69 -14.02 17.21
CA GLU A 364 8.60 -13.38 18.54
C GLU A 364 7.19 -13.52 19.12
N GLY A 365 7.10 -14.13 20.28
CA GLY A 365 5.85 -14.32 21.02
C GLY A 365 5.45 -13.12 21.88
N ASP A 366 6.45 -12.34 22.32
CA ASP A 366 6.21 -11.19 23.19
C ASP A 366 5.80 -9.95 22.38
N ALA A 367 4.61 -9.39 22.69
CA ALA A 367 4.07 -8.24 21.98
C ALA A 367 4.93 -6.97 22.15
N ALA A 368 5.48 -6.75 23.35
CA ALA A 368 6.29 -5.57 23.61
C ALA A 368 7.60 -5.61 22.80
N THR A 369 8.21 -6.77 22.69
CA THR A 369 9.40 -6.98 21.85
C THR A 369 9.07 -6.79 20.36
N ARG A 370 7.91 -7.26 19.90
CA ARG A 370 7.48 -7.01 18.50
C ARG A 370 7.30 -5.53 18.21
N ILE A 371 6.64 -4.82 19.12
CA ILE A 371 6.46 -3.36 19.00
C ILE A 371 7.82 -2.66 18.96
N ALA A 372 8.73 -2.98 19.88
CA ALA A 372 10.07 -2.39 19.91
C ALA A 372 10.86 -2.64 18.60
N ASN A 373 10.77 -3.83 18.04
CA ASN A 373 11.37 -4.13 16.74
C ASN A 373 10.73 -3.35 15.59
N ASN A 374 9.41 -3.15 15.61
CA ASN A 374 8.73 -2.35 14.59
C ASN A 374 9.08 -0.86 14.71
N VAL A 375 9.18 -0.33 15.93
CA VAL A 375 9.68 1.02 16.20
C VAL A 375 11.10 1.19 15.67
N TRP A 376 11.97 0.23 15.93
CA TRP A 376 13.35 0.25 15.43
C TRP A 376 13.39 0.23 13.89
N MET A 377 12.55 -0.59 13.24
CA MET A 377 12.45 -0.60 11.78
C MET A 377 11.95 0.73 11.23
N GLU A 378 10.98 1.36 11.90
CA GLU A 378 10.50 2.69 11.50
C GLU A 378 11.59 3.76 11.66
N ASP A 379 12.32 3.78 12.78
CA ASP A 379 13.45 4.70 13.00
C ASP A 379 14.47 4.59 11.84
N TYR A 380 14.80 3.35 11.47
CA TYR A 380 15.73 3.09 10.39
C TYR A 380 15.22 3.60 9.04
N MET A 381 13.96 3.30 8.72
CA MET A 381 13.38 3.65 7.44
C MET A 381 13.14 5.15 7.30
N SER A 382 12.70 5.80 8.38
CA SER A 382 12.53 7.25 8.43
C SER A 382 13.85 7.98 8.33
N TYR A 383 14.91 7.49 9.00
CA TYR A 383 16.24 8.09 8.90
C TYR A 383 16.78 8.06 7.47
N TRP A 384 16.70 6.90 6.80
CA TRP A 384 17.19 6.76 5.43
C TRP A 384 16.21 7.29 4.38
N MET A 385 14.97 7.56 4.76
CA MET A 385 13.87 7.97 3.88
C MET A 385 13.78 7.05 2.66
N LEU A 386 13.66 5.76 2.91
CA LEU A 386 13.72 4.74 1.85
C LEU A 386 12.59 4.88 0.83
N ASN A 387 11.44 5.34 1.27
CA ASN A 387 10.32 5.77 0.45
C ASN A 387 9.76 7.07 1.03
N VAL A 388 8.92 7.74 0.27
CA VAL A 388 8.28 8.98 0.68
C VAL A 388 6.82 8.70 1.03
N PRO A 389 6.46 8.60 2.32
CA PRO A 389 5.07 8.53 2.75
C PRO A 389 4.33 9.80 2.34
N MET A 390 3.13 9.66 1.81
CA MET A 390 2.30 10.79 1.37
C MET A 390 1.07 10.96 2.25
N VAL A 391 0.09 10.08 2.11
CA VAL A 391 -1.19 10.17 2.79
C VAL A 391 -1.73 8.79 3.17
N TYR A 392 -2.62 8.76 4.16
CA TYR A 392 -3.47 7.60 4.40
C TYR A 392 -4.62 7.60 3.39
N LYS A 393 -4.85 6.45 2.79
CA LYS A 393 -5.99 6.24 1.91
C LYS A 393 -7.21 5.88 2.73
N THR A 394 -8.28 6.64 2.58
CA THR A 394 -9.60 6.28 3.10
C THR A 394 -10.45 5.68 1.98
N ALA A 395 -10.95 4.47 2.16
CA ALA A 395 -11.89 3.87 1.22
C ALA A 395 -13.31 4.33 1.56
N LEU A 396 -13.89 5.09 0.64
CA LEU A 396 -15.23 5.65 0.76
C LEU A 396 -16.15 5.07 -0.32
N VAL A 397 -17.39 4.78 0.05
CA VAL A 397 -18.44 4.40 -0.89
C VAL A 397 -19.67 5.28 -0.74
N ALA A 398 -20.28 5.60 -1.85
CA ALA A 398 -21.61 6.20 -1.87
C ALA A 398 -22.67 5.09 -1.72
N VAL A 399 -23.63 5.30 -0.81
CA VAL A 399 -24.72 4.39 -0.52
C VAL A 399 -26.05 5.08 -0.81
N ASN A 400 -26.87 4.46 -1.64
CA ASN A 400 -28.17 5.00 -2.05
C ASN A 400 -29.15 5.00 -0.87
N GLY A 401 -30.00 6.02 -0.80
CA GLY A 401 -30.99 6.20 0.26
C GLY A 401 -32.05 5.10 0.37
N ARG A 402 -32.14 4.16 -0.55
CA ARG A 402 -32.96 2.95 -0.41
C ARG A 402 -32.30 1.85 0.42
N VAL A 403 -30.98 1.90 0.62
CA VAL A 403 -30.26 1.05 1.57
C VAL A 403 -30.40 1.66 2.96
N THR A 404 -31.21 1.02 3.81
CA THR A 404 -31.52 1.51 5.15
C THR A 404 -30.68 0.91 6.26
N GLY A 405 -29.96 -0.16 5.95
CA GLY A 405 -29.01 -0.80 6.84
C GLY A 405 -27.87 -1.45 6.05
N TRP A 406 -26.65 -1.25 6.52
CA TRP A 406 -25.45 -1.94 6.12
C TRP A 406 -24.41 -1.72 7.20
N ASP A 407 -23.84 -2.78 7.73
CA ASP A 407 -22.85 -2.74 8.82
C ASP A 407 -21.54 -3.40 8.37
N PRO A 408 -20.78 -2.74 7.48
CA PRO A 408 -19.48 -3.24 7.07
C PRO A 408 -18.46 -3.02 8.19
N TYR A 409 -17.58 -4.01 8.42
CA TYR A 409 -16.42 -3.76 9.25
C TYR A 409 -15.33 -3.00 8.46
N THR A 410 -14.62 -2.13 9.15
CA THR A 410 -13.49 -1.41 8.57
C THR A 410 -12.29 -2.34 8.41
N GLU A 411 -11.69 -2.36 7.22
CA GLU A 411 -10.49 -3.15 6.96
C GLU A 411 -9.48 -2.34 6.14
N THR A 412 -8.23 -2.80 6.12
CA THR A 412 -7.08 -2.03 5.59
C THR A 412 -7.25 -1.55 4.14
N PHE A 413 -7.91 -2.34 3.29
CA PHE A 413 -8.05 -2.03 1.86
C PHE A 413 -9.39 -1.38 1.51
N GLY A 414 -10.36 -1.40 2.43
CA GLY A 414 -11.69 -0.88 2.21
C GLY A 414 -12.50 -1.70 1.20
N ASN A 415 -12.30 -3.02 1.20
CA ASN A 415 -13.13 -3.90 0.38
C ASN A 415 -14.55 -3.93 0.89
N HIS A 416 -15.51 -4.03 -0.03
CA HIS A 416 -16.89 -4.25 0.31
C HIS A 416 -17.06 -5.58 1.07
N ASN A 417 -17.77 -5.54 2.17
CA ASN A 417 -17.94 -6.70 3.04
C ASN A 417 -19.29 -6.64 3.76
N SER A 418 -19.61 -7.67 4.55
CA SER A 418 -20.82 -7.77 5.36
C SER A 418 -22.12 -7.55 4.57
N PHE A 419 -22.17 -8.04 3.33
CA PHE A 419 -23.32 -7.87 2.44
C PHE A 419 -24.61 -8.46 3.01
N GLU A 420 -24.50 -9.45 3.90
CA GLU A 420 -25.62 -10.04 4.64
C GLU A 420 -26.36 -9.04 5.55
N THR A 421 -25.70 -7.94 5.90
CA THR A 421 -26.29 -6.89 6.75
C THR A 421 -27.03 -5.81 5.95
N ILE A 422 -27.04 -5.90 4.63
CA ILE A 422 -27.75 -4.93 3.78
C ILE A 422 -29.25 -5.11 3.96
N VAL A 423 -29.93 -4.00 4.23
CA VAL A 423 -31.38 -3.91 4.32
C VAL A 423 -31.89 -2.83 3.40
N LEU A 424 -32.86 -3.16 2.59
CA LEU A 424 -33.54 -2.21 1.68
C LEU A 424 -34.84 -1.70 2.31
N LYS A 425 -35.30 -0.51 1.85
CA LYS A 425 -36.65 0.02 2.16
C LYS A 425 -37.72 -0.91 1.64
#